data_41f46475de8a889d0404d39d34247f78
#
_entry.id   41f46475de8a889d0404d39d34247f78
#
_cell.length_a   1.000
_cell.length_b   1.000
_cell.length_c   1.000
_cell.angle_alpha   90.00
_cell.angle_beta   90.00
_cell.angle_gamma   90.00
#
_symmetry.space_group_name_H-M   'P 1'
#
loop_
_entity.id
_entity.type
_entity.pdbx_description
1 polymer ?
#
loop_
_entity_poly.entity_id
_entity_poly.type
_entity_poly.pdbx_seq_one_letter_code
_entity_poly.pdbx_strand_id
1 'polypeptide(L)'
;MLVRTKPRRALLTGMIPPSIDDIDCEILAELQANARIPFAELGRRVGLSTPAVIERVHRLEESKVILGYRTLVDPARVGLPVRAFVHVTVAGDKLAKFAAVVRNLPEVLECHRVTGAESFIVQVAVRDVRHMEEVIDSMMPYVSTNTSMILASPVPWNSILPAARYGKKPRSARSGG
;
A
#
# COMPACT_ATOMS: atom_id res chain seq x y z
N MET A 1 3.24 17.62 9.19
CA MET A 1 3.96 16.69 10.07
C MET A 1 3.79 15.29 9.47
N LEU A 2 4.76 14.85 8.66
CA LEU A 2 4.72 13.53 8.00
C LEU A 2 4.87 12.45 9.06
N VAL A 3 3.85 11.62 9.22
CA VAL A 3 3.93 10.42 10.06
C VAL A 3 4.89 9.44 9.37
N ARG A 4 6.16 9.49 9.77
CA ARG A 4 7.17 8.51 9.40
C ARG A 4 6.82 7.18 10.07
N THR A 5 6.13 6.31 9.36
CA THR A 5 5.90 4.93 9.81
C THR A 5 7.25 4.21 9.85
N LYS A 6 7.70 3.80 11.04
CA LYS A 6 8.90 2.96 11.20
C LYS A 6 8.75 1.69 10.38
N PRO A 7 9.80 1.24 9.65
CA PRO A 7 9.75 0.00 8.89
C PRO A 7 9.48 -1.18 9.85
N ARG A 8 8.34 -1.83 9.70
CA ARG A 8 8.10 -3.11 10.35
C ARG A 8 9.00 -4.15 9.70
N ARG A 9 9.83 -4.78 10.51
CA ARG A 9 10.51 -6.03 10.16
C ARG A 9 9.41 -7.06 9.97
N ALA A 10 9.02 -7.31 8.72
CA ALA A 10 8.09 -8.38 8.37
C ALA A 10 8.78 -9.71 8.61
N LEU A 11 8.72 -10.19 9.84
CA LEU A 11 8.95 -11.59 10.14
C LEU A 11 7.66 -12.32 9.75
N LEU A 12 7.79 -13.34 8.94
CA LEU A 12 6.78 -14.38 8.68
C LEU A 12 6.50 -15.21 9.95
N THR A 13 6.36 -14.55 11.08
CA THR A 13 6.06 -15.21 12.35
C THR A 13 4.55 -15.22 12.49
N GLY A 14 4.00 -16.42 12.65
CA GLY A 14 2.56 -16.67 12.74
C GLY A 14 1.86 -15.84 13.81
N MET A 15 1.48 -14.62 13.43
CA MET A 15 0.49 -13.87 14.19
C MET A 15 -0.86 -14.52 13.90
N ILE A 16 -1.54 -14.99 14.94
CA ILE A 16 -2.96 -15.32 14.86
C ILE A 16 -3.65 -14.05 14.34
N PRO A 17 -4.29 -14.08 13.15
CA PRO A 17 -4.98 -12.91 12.67
C PRO A 17 -6.06 -12.54 13.69
N PRO A 18 -6.29 -11.25 13.99
CA PRO A 18 -7.41 -10.83 14.81
C PRO A 18 -8.68 -11.43 14.22
N SER A 19 -9.63 -11.85 15.07
CA SER A 19 -10.88 -12.39 14.60
C SER A 19 -11.66 -11.31 13.87
N ILE A 20 -11.66 -11.37 12.54
CA ILE A 20 -12.38 -10.45 11.65
C ILE A 20 -13.69 -11.15 11.28
N ASP A 21 -14.81 -10.57 11.69
CA ASP A 21 -16.15 -11.07 11.35
C ASP A 21 -16.65 -10.54 10.00
N ASP A 22 -17.84 -10.98 9.58
CA ASP A 22 -18.42 -10.56 8.30
C ASP A 22 -18.72 -9.06 8.26
N ILE A 23 -19.11 -8.47 9.37
CA ILE A 23 -19.38 -7.02 9.48
C ILE A 23 -18.07 -6.22 9.40
N ASP A 24 -17.01 -6.69 10.04
CA ASP A 24 -15.68 -6.08 9.90
C ASP A 24 -15.21 -6.11 8.45
N CYS A 25 -15.49 -7.20 7.73
CA CYS A 25 -15.20 -7.27 6.29
C CYS A 25 -15.98 -6.24 5.47
N GLU A 26 -17.25 -5.98 5.81
CA GLU A 26 -18.07 -4.97 5.15
C GLU A 26 -17.56 -3.55 5.47
N ILE A 27 -17.22 -3.27 6.72
CA ILE A 27 -16.60 -2.00 7.14
C ILE A 27 -15.29 -1.77 6.36
N LEU A 28 -14.42 -2.77 6.26
CA LEU A 28 -13.16 -2.66 5.52
C LEU A 28 -13.38 -2.42 4.02
N ALA A 29 -14.39 -3.03 3.42
CA ALA A 29 -14.74 -2.82 2.01
C ALA A 29 -15.20 -1.36 1.76
N GLU A 30 -16.11 -0.85 2.60
CA GLU A 30 -16.62 0.51 2.50
C GLU A 30 -15.51 1.56 2.72
N LEU A 31 -14.66 1.37 3.73
CA LEU A 31 -13.54 2.29 4.00
C LEU A 31 -12.47 2.26 2.90
N GLN A 32 -12.24 1.12 2.25
CA GLN A 32 -11.32 1.03 1.11
C GLN A 32 -11.92 1.70 -0.14
N ALA A 33 -13.23 1.67 -0.32
CA ALA A 33 -13.92 2.38 -1.40
C ALA A 33 -13.97 3.90 -1.15
N ASN A 34 -14.20 4.31 0.10
CA ASN A 34 -14.24 5.72 0.50
C ASN A 34 -13.75 5.90 1.94
N ALA A 35 -12.46 6.23 2.08
CA ALA A 35 -11.83 6.47 3.39
C ALA A 35 -12.39 7.71 4.14
N ARG A 36 -13.24 8.51 3.50
CA ARG A 36 -13.89 9.70 4.08
C ARG A 36 -15.37 9.52 4.35
N ILE A 37 -15.89 8.30 4.28
CA ILE A 37 -17.29 8.01 4.58
C ILE A 37 -17.62 8.43 6.03
N PRO A 38 -18.69 9.19 6.29
CA PRO A 38 -19.10 9.51 7.65
C PRO A 38 -19.52 8.23 8.40
N PHE A 39 -19.18 8.12 9.68
CA PHE A 39 -19.52 6.93 10.48
C PHE A 39 -21.03 6.64 10.55
N ALA A 40 -21.87 7.68 10.53
CA ALA A 40 -23.33 7.49 10.47
C ALA A 40 -23.75 6.79 9.17
N GLU A 41 -23.18 7.17 8.03
CA GLU A 41 -23.45 6.55 6.74
C GLU A 41 -22.85 5.14 6.66
N LEU A 42 -21.63 4.96 7.18
CA LEU A 42 -21.00 3.65 7.27
C LEU A 42 -21.87 2.70 8.10
N GLY A 43 -22.36 3.15 9.27
CA GLY A 43 -23.27 2.36 10.11
C GLY A 43 -24.53 1.94 9.37
N ARG A 44 -25.17 2.86 8.65
CA ARG A 44 -26.35 2.57 7.83
C ARG A 44 -26.08 1.49 6.79
N ARG A 45 -24.92 1.51 6.13
CA ARG A 45 -24.56 0.53 5.08
C ARG A 45 -24.28 -0.86 5.64
N VAL A 46 -23.65 -0.95 6.81
CA VAL A 46 -23.31 -2.24 7.44
C VAL A 46 -24.34 -2.71 8.48
N GLY A 47 -25.46 -1.98 8.63
CA GLY A 47 -26.56 -2.36 9.53
C GLY A 47 -26.25 -2.19 11.02
N LEU A 48 -25.40 -1.20 11.37
CA LEU A 48 -25.01 -0.90 12.75
C LEU A 48 -25.36 0.53 13.15
N SER A 49 -25.47 0.77 14.47
CA SER A 49 -25.53 2.12 15.03
C SER A 49 -24.16 2.82 14.88
N THR A 50 -24.17 4.15 14.84
CA THR A 50 -22.94 4.95 14.73
C THR A 50 -21.93 4.64 15.85
N PRO A 51 -22.29 4.53 17.14
CA PRO A 51 -21.34 4.15 18.19
C PRO A 51 -20.73 2.76 17.96
N ALA A 52 -21.54 1.77 17.54
CA ALA A 52 -21.04 0.42 17.28
C ALA A 52 -20.03 0.36 16.12
N VAL A 53 -20.25 1.17 15.07
CA VAL A 53 -19.28 1.29 13.97
C VAL A 53 -17.98 1.94 14.43
N ILE A 54 -18.06 3.02 15.21
CA ILE A 54 -16.89 3.72 15.74
C ILE A 54 -16.03 2.75 16.56
N GLU A 55 -16.65 1.98 17.47
CA GLU A 55 -15.94 1.00 18.27
C GLU A 55 -15.23 -0.07 17.43
N ARG A 56 -15.90 -0.59 16.40
CA ARG A 56 -15.32 -1.59 15.49
C ARG A 56 -14.16 -1.01 14.68
N VAL A 57 -14.29 0.20 14.15
CA VAL A 57 -13.19 0.86 13.41
C VAL A 57 -11.99 1.08 14.32
N HIS A 58 -12.18 1.57 15.54
CA HIS A 58 -11.10 1.72 16.52
C HIS A 58 -10.40 0.38 16.82
N ARG A 59 -11.16 -0.69 17.03
CA ARG A 59 -10.59 -2.02 17.23
C ARG A 59 -9.74 -2.48 16.03
N LEU A 60 -10.21 -2.23 14.79
CA LEU A 60 -9.46 -2.56 13.57
C LEU A 60 -8.19 -1.72 13.43
N GLU A 61 -8.20 -0.46 13.87
CA GLU A 61 -7.03 0.42 13.91
C GLU A 61 -6.03 -0.02 14.99
N GLU A 62 -6.47 -0.28 16.20
CA GLU A 62 -5.65 -0.75 17.32
C GLU A 62 -4.98 -2.09 17.03
N SER A 63 -5.74 -3.04 16.47
CA SER A 63 -5.23 -4.34 16.05
C SER A 63 -4.34 -4.29 14.80
N LYS A 64 -4.17 -3.08 14.20
CA LYS A 64 -3.37 -2.85 12.99
C LYS A 64 -3.87 -3.61 11.75
N VAL A 65 -5.14 -3.93 11.70
CA VAL A 65 -5.82 -4.35 10.47
C VAL A 65 -5.95 -3.14 9.54
N ILE A 66 -6.41 -2.00 10.06
CA ILE A 66 -6.31 -0.71 9.38
C ILE A 66 -4.96 -0.09 9.77
N LEU A 67 -4.09 0.10 8.78
CA LEU A 67 -2.75 0.67 8.96
C LEU A 67 -2.76 2.20 8.90
N GLY A 68 -3.83 2.79 8.38
CA GLY A 68 -4.00 4.22 8.18
C GLY A 68 -4.84 4.54 6.96
N TYR A 69 -5.02 5.83 6.72
CA TYR A 69 -5.78 6.37 5.59
C TYR A 69 -4.84 7.18 4.70
N ARG A 70 -4.97 7.03 3.40
CA ARG A 70 -4.07 7.66 2.45
C ARG A 70 -4.87 8.31 1.31
N THR A 71 -4.52 9.55 0.99
CA THR A 71 -4.99 10.21 -0.23
C THR A 71 -4.21 9.65 -1.42
N LEU A 72 -4.90 9.18 -2.43
CA LEU A 72 -4.30 8.80 -3.71
C LEU A 72 -4.14 10.06 -4.55
N VAL A 73 -2.92 10.34 -4.99
CA VAL A 73 -2.58 11.47 -5.87
C VAL A 73 -2.11 10.91 -7.20
N ASP A 74 -2.62 11.45 -8.29
CA ASP A 74 -2.12 11.12 -9.63
C ASP A 74 -0.76 11.78 -9.85
N PRO A 75 0.34 11.02 -9.97
CA PRO A 75 1.67 11.59 -10.13
C PRO A 75 1.79 12.47 -11.38
N ALA A 76 1.12 12.13 -12.47
CA ALA A 76 1.19 12.91 -13.70
C ALA A 76 0.60 14.30 -13.52
N ARG A 77 -0.47 14.44 -12.73
CA ARG A 77 -1.11 15.73 -12.45
C ARG A 77 -0.33 16.63 -11.49
N VAL A 78 0.66 16.09 -10.82
CA VAL A 78 1.58 16.85 -9.95
C VAL A 78 2.99 16.97 -10.55
N GLY A 79 3.11 16.74 -11.87
CA GLY A 79 4.37 16.96 -12.61
C GLY A 79 5.35 15.78 -12.61
N LEU A 80 4.90 14.56 -12.27
CA LEU A 80 5.68 13.33 -12.23
C LEU A 80 5.10 12.25 -13.17
N PRO A 81 5.02 12.50 -14.50
CA PRO A 81 4.32 11.62 -15.43
C PRO A 81 5.05 10.29 -15.69
N VAL A 82 6.35 10.23 -15.42
CA VAL A 82 7.17 9.05 -15.72
C VAL A 82 7.24 8.17 -14.47
N ARG A 83 6.74 6.94 -14.57
CA ARG A 83 6.82 5.95 -13.49
C ARG A 83 7.60 4.72 -13.95
N ALA A 84 8.35 4.13 -13.03
CA ALA A 84 9.11 2.91 -13.31
C ALA A 84 9.23 2.00 -12.08
N PHE A 85 9.53 0.73 -12.35
CA PHE A 85 10.10 -0.18 -11.38
C PHE A 85 11.61 -0.27 -11.61
N VAL A 86 12.39 0.05 -10.60
CA VAL A 86 13.84 -0.15 -10.58
C VAL A 86 14.12 -1.44 -9.82
N HIS A 87 14.59 -2.44 -10.54
CA HIS A 87 15.03 -3.73 -10.02
C HIS A 87 16.46 -3.58 -9.54
N VAL A 88 16.74 -3.89 -8.31
CA VAL A 88 18.01 -3.56 -7.67
C VAL A 88 18.66 -4.80 -7.08
N THR A 89 19.92 -5.06 -7.47
CA THR A 89 20.77 -6.09 -6.88
C THR A 89 21.84 -5.44 -6.03
N VAL A 90 21.88 -5.83 -4.75
CA VAL A 90 22.79 -5.25 -3.72
C VAL A 90 23.63 -6.35 -3.10
N ALA A 91 24.91 -6.11 -2.94
CA ALA A 91 25.76 -6.99 -2.14
C ALA A 91 25.31 -7.04 -0.68
N GLY A 92 25.37 -8.21 -0.04
CA GLY A 92 24.72 -8.48 1.24
C GLY A 92 25.09 -7.52 2.38
N ASP A 93 26.34 -7.07 2.42
CA ASP A 93 26.89 -6.11 3.39
C ASP A 93 26.37 -4.67 3.19
N LYS A 94 25.83 -4.35 2.00
CA LYS A 94 25.34 -3.01 1.62
C LYS A 94 23.82 -2.84 1.72
N LEU A 95 23.08 -3.91 2.01
CA LEU A 95 21.60 -3.90 2.05
C LEU A 95 21.01 -2.80 2.96
N ALA A 96 21.58 -2.64 4.15
CA ALA A 96 21.12 -1.64 5.11
C ALA A 96 21.41 -0.22 4.65
N LYS A 97 22.58 0.00 4.01
CA LYS A 97 22.96 1.30 3.44
C LYS A 97 22.04 1.70 2.30
N PHE A 98 21.78 0.77 1.37
CA PHE A 98 20.83 0.99 0.28
C PHE A 98 19.43 1.35 0.80
N ALA A 99 18.89 0.59 1.75
CA ALA A 99 17.60 0.88 2.36
C ALA A 99 17.52 2.26 3.04
N ALA A 100 18.66 2.76 3.56
CA ALA A 100 18.73 4.11 4.11
C ALA A 100 18.72 5.19 3.02
N VAL A 101 19.42 4.96 1.90
CA VAL A 101 19.44 5.88 0.75
C VAL A 101 18.04 6.03 0.18
N VAL A 102 17.40 4.96 -0.26
CA VAL A 102 16.09 5.01 -0.92
C VAL A 102 14.98 5.58 -0.05
N ARG A 103 15.08 5.46 1.27
CA ARG A 103 14.12 6.06 2.21
C ARG A 103 14.12 7.59 2.16
N ASN A 104 15.21 8.20 1.75
CA ASN A 104 15.37 9.64 1.72
C ASN A 104 15.18 10.23 0.31
N LEU A 105 14.96 9.41 -0.71
CA LEU A 105 14.66 9.86 -2.07
C LEU A 105 13.15 10.17 -2.18
N PRO A 106 12.76 11.43 -2.44
CA PRO A 106 11.36 11.81 -2.54
C PRO A 106 10.65 11.20 -3.75
N GLU A 107 11.40 10.83 -4.78
CA GLU A 107 10.90 10.16 -6.00
C GLU A 107 10.48 8.72 -5.74
N VAL A 108 10.94 8.11 -4.65
CA VAL A 108 10.60 6.73 -4.30
C VAL A 108 9.22 6.68 -3.66
N LEU A 109 8.29 6.03 -4.35
CA LEU A 109 6.93 5.79 -3.88
C LEU A 109 6.86 4.58 -2.95
N GLU A 110 7.52 3.48 -3.36
CA GLU A 110 7.55 2.22 -2.62
C GLU A 110 8.91 1.51 -2.84
N CYS A 111 9.35 0.79 -1.83
CA CYS A 111 10.54 -0.05 -1.91
C CYS A 111 10.31 -1.36 -1.17
N HIS A 112 10.39 -2.47 -1.89
CA HIS A 112 10.17 -3.80 -1.35
C HIS A 112 11.44 -4.62 -1.41
N ARG A 113 11.81 -5.27 -0.30
CA ARG A 113 12.80 -6.33 -0.31
C ARG A 113 12.14 -7.60 -0.83
N VAL A 114 12.75 -8.21 -1.83
CA VAL A 114 12.21 -9.38 -2.51
C VAL A 114 13.16 -10.58 -2.41
N THR A 115 12.63 -11.75 -2.71
CA THR A 115 13.40 -12.98 -2.93
C THR A 115 13.60 -13.16 -4.43
N GLY A 116 14.69 -13.81 -4.84
CA GLY A 116 15.00 -14.07 -6.24
C GLY A 116 16.33 -13.46 -6.67
N ALA A 117 16.43 -13.07 -7.93
CA ALA A 117 17.66 -12.51 -8.51
C ALA A 117 17.94 -11.09 -7.98
N GLU A 118 16.88 -10.31 -7.75
CA GLU A 118 16.95 -8.96 -7.22
C GLU A 118 16.89 -8.94 -5.69
N SER A 119 17.51 -7.93 -5.10
CA SER A 119 17.43 -7.68 -3.67
C SER A 119 16.26 -6.80 -3.28
N PHE A 120 15.92 -5.84 -4.16
CA PHE A 120 14.79 -4.90 -3.98
C PHE A 120 14.12 -4.60 -5.32
N ILE A 121 12.83 -4.25 -5.22
CA ILE A 121 12.08 -3.59 -6.30
C ILE A 121 11.64 -2.25 -5.74
N VAL A 122 12.01 -1.17 -6.44
CA VAL A 122 11.73 0.22 -6.06
C VAL A 122 10.77 0.82 -7.08
N GLN A 123 9.62 1.30 -6.66
CA GLN A 123 8.73 2.07 -7.52
C GLN A 123 9.06 3.55 -7.40
N VAL A 124 9.27 4.21 -8.53
CA VAL A 124 9.61 5.63 -8.60
C VAL A 124 8.63 6.40 -9.49
N ALA A 125 8.50 7.71 -9.21
CA ALA A 125 7.82 8.65 -10.09
C ALA A 125 8.72 9.88 -10.29
N VAL A 126 8.94 10.28 -11.55
CA VAL A 126 9.86 11.35 -11.92
C VAL A 126 9.26 12.22 -13.02
N ARG A 127 9.86 13.40 -13.25
CA ARG A 127 9.41 14.37 -14.25
C ARG A 127 9.63 13.89 -15.70
N ASP A 128 10.79 13.29 -15.94
CA ASP A 128 11.27 12.90 -17.27
C ASP A 128 12.37 11.84 -17.16
N VAL A 129 12.91 11.40 -18.31
CA VAL A 129 13.97 10.38 -18.38
C VAL A 129 15.27 10.87 -17.75
N ARG A 130 15.61 12.15 -17.91
CA ARG A 130 16.81 12.73 -17.31
C ARG A 130 16.74 12.69 -15.78
N HIS A 131 15.60 13.07 -15.21
CA HIS A 131 15.37 12.97 -13.77
C HIS A 131 15.43 11.50 -13.30
N MET A 132 15.01 10.54 -14.14
CA MET A 132 15.16 9.10 -13.85
C MET A 132 16.63 8.71 -13.73
N GLU A 133 17.50 9.20 -14.64
CA GLU A 133 18.94 8.95 -14.58
C GLU A 133 19.53 9.50 -13.28
N GLU A 134 19.19 10.74 -12.89
CA GLU A 134 19.64 11.35 -11.63
C GLU A 134 19.26 10.50 -10.40
N VAL A 135 18.04 9.97 -10.39
CA VAL A 135 17.57 9.08 -9.31
C VAL A 135 18.32 7.75 -9.29
N ILE A 136 18.54 7.14 -10.45
CA ILE A 136 19.30 5.89 -10.58
C ILE A 136 20.74 6.11 -10.12
N ASP A 137 21.40 7.19 -10.56
CA ASP A 137 22.78 7.53 -10.21
C ASP A 137 22.95 7.70 -8.70
N SER A 138 21.94 8.26 -8.02
CA SER A 138 21.95 8.37 -6.56
C SER A 138 21.99 7.02 -5.84
N MET A 139 21.54 5.94 -6.51
CA MET A 139 21.56 4.56 -5.99
C MET A 139 22.85 3.81 -6.39
N MET A 140 23.51 4.20 -7.51
CA MET A 140 24.58 3.45 -8.18
C MET A 140 25.81 3.09 -7.33
N PRO A 141 26.29 3.87 -6.34
CA PRO A 141 27.46 3.51 -5.55
C PRO A 141 27.34 2.17 -4.83
N TYR A 142 26.13 1.61 -4.76
CA TYR A 142 25.84 0.44 -3.95
C TYR A 142 25.30 -0.76 -4.74
N VAL A 143 24.88 -0.57 -6.03
CA VAL A 143 23.95 -1.51 -6.65
C VAL A 143 24.17 -1.66 -8.15
N SER A 144 23.67 -2.79 -8.71
CA SER A 144 23.33 -2.96 -10.12
C SER A 144 21.82 -2.77 -10.27
N THR A 145 21.39 -2.06 -11.30
CA THR A 145 19.97 -1.76 -11.54
C THR A 145 19.51 -2.17 -12.93
N ASN A 146 18.24 -2.56 -13.02
CA ASN A 146 17.50 -2.72 -14.28
C ASN A 146 16.18 -1.98 -14.13
N THR A 147 15.82 -1.13 -15.09
CA THR A 147 14.64 -0.26 -15.00
C THR A 147 13.57 -0.67 -15.99
N SER A 148 12.36 -0.91 -15.49
CA SER A 148 11.17 -1.20 -16.29
C SER A 148 10.19 -0.03 -16.21
N MET A 149 10.00 0.68 -17.34
CA MET A 149 9.04 1.78 -17.42
C MET A 149 7.61 1.27 -17.34
N ILE A 150 6.76 1.93 -16.55
CA ILE A 150 5.33 1.62 -16.48
C ILE A 150 4.63 2.31 -17.65
N LEU A 151 4.22 1.55 -18.66
CA LEU A 151 3.50 2.08 -19.82
C LEU A 151 2.01 2.29 -19.53
N ALA A 152 1.40 1.36 -18.78
CA ALA A 152 0.01 1.38 -18.36
C ALA A 152 -0.17 0.57 -17.08
N SER A 153 -1.21 0.89 -16.32
CA SER A 153 -1.60 0.15 -15.11
C SER A 153 -3.07 -0.26 -15.25
N PRO A 154 -3.37 -1.43 -15.89
CA PRO A 154 -4.75 -1.91 -16.02
C PRO A 154 -5.46 -2.09 -14.67
N VAL A 155 -4.70 -2.41 -13.63
CA VAL A 155 -5.17 -2.48 -12.24
C VAL A 155 -4.22 -1.62 -11.39
N PRO A 156 -4.46 -0.31 -11.27
CA PRO A 156 -3.57 0.58 -10.52
C PRO A 156 -3.59 0.30 -9.03
N TRP A 157 -4.73 -0.13 -8.53
CA TRP A 157 -4.93 -0.56 -7.14
C TRP A 157 -6.22 -1.37 -7.02
N ASN A 158 -6.27 -2.31 -6.08
CA ASN A 158 -7.47 -3.07 -5.78
C ASN A 158 -7.63 -3.26 -4.27
N SER A 159 -8.88 -3.37 -3.80
CA SER A 159 -9.21 -3.59 -2.40
C SER A 159 -8.73 -4.96 -1.92
N ILE A 160 -8.18 -5.01 -0.72
CA ILE A 160 -7.77 -6.25 -0.07
C ILE A 160 -8.98 -6.83 0.67
N LEU A 161 -9.32 -8.07 0.36
CA LEU A 161 -10.33 -8.81 1.10
C LEU A 161 -9.68 -9.71 2.15
N PRO A 162 -10.28 -9.89 3.34
CA PRO A 162 -9.83 -10.89 4.30
C PRO A 162 -9.83 -12.29 3.69
N ALA A 163 -8.86 -13.14 4.06
CA ALA A 163 -8.67 -14.47 3.47
C ALA A 163 -9.95 -15.34 3.53
N ALA A 164 -10.76 -15.21 4.59
CA ALA A 164 -12.02 -15.91 4.75
C ALA A 164 -13.08 -15.58 3.68
N ARG A 165 -12.90 -14.47 2.93
CA ARG A 165 -13.82 -14.05 1.85
C ARG A 165 -13.34 -14.48 0.44
N TYR A 166 -12.11 -14.93 0.28
CA TYR A 166 -11.64 -15.45 -1.01
C TYR A 166 -12.42 -16.71 -1.38
N GLY A 167 -13.11 -16.71 -2.52
CA GLY A 167 -13.93 -17.82 -3.01
C GLY A 167 -15.41 -17.81 -2.57
N LYS A 168 -15.84 -16.91 -1.69
CA LYS A 168 -17.27 -16.70 -1.42
C LYS A 168 -17.86 -15.75 -2.48
N LYS A 169 -18.96 -16.15 -3.16
CA LYS A 169 -19.71 -15.25 -4.04
C LYS A 169 -20.19 -14.03 -3.24
N PRO A 170 -20.14 -12.81 -3.82
CA PRO A 170 -20.72 -11.64 -3.19
C PRO A 170 -22.19 -11.91 -2.88
N ARG A 171 -22.64 -11.58 -1.66
CA ARG A 171 -24.08 -11.60 -1.34
C ARG A 171 -24.75 -10.64 -2.30
N SER A 172 -25.67 -11.14 -3.13
CA SER A 172 -26.49 -10.30 -3.99
C SER A 172 -27.10 -9.20 -3.15
N ALA A 173 -26.97 -7.94 -3.61
CA ALA A 173 -27.69 -6.83 -3.03
C ALA A 173 -29.16 -7.23 -2.92
N ARG A 174 -29.72 -7.22 -1.71
CA ARG A 174 -31.16 -7.39 -1.53
C ARG A 174 -31.81 -6.29 -2.34
N SER A 175 -32.44 -6.65 -3.44
CA SER A 175 -33.38 -5.81 -4.16
C SER A 175 -34.47 -5.44 -3.17
N GLY A 176 -34.44 -4.20 -2.68
CA GLY A 176 -35.55 -3.62 -1.96
C GLY A 176 -36.70 -3.51 -2.93
N GLY A 177 -37.77 -4.22 -2.62
CA GLY A 177 -39.10 -3.96 -3.17
C GLY A 177 -39.72 -2.73 -2.51
#